data_a4e4025ba0d805186b3adc5e9e82a16c
#
_entry.id   a4e4025ba0d805186b3adc5e9e82a16c
#
_cell.length_a   1.000
_cell.length_b   1.000
_cell.length_c   1.000
_cell.angle_alpha   90.00
_cell.angle_beta   90.00
_cell.angle_gamma   90.00
#
_symmetry.space_group_name_H-M   'P 1'
#
loop_
_entity.id
_entity.type
_entity.pdbx_description
1 polymer ?
#
loop_
_entity_poly.entity_id
_entity_poly.type
_entity_poly.pdbx_seq_one_letter_code
_entity_poly.pdbx_strand_id
1 'polypeptide(L)'
;MELLNDRSPARIPAAACITAWELTRKNISAASGGGFCTLYGTYSDTIFFVGTLTEKIQRNGQISSLRVSDPTGVLTFSLSPQDTVLLRTADALDVPCFVAITASVRLRAYAGKSYIELSPETLTPADRKTRDAWLCCAADEALSRITSLSPSADRKEFADVLTDALANVRDESPVPEKTQPEVTDEQILAIILELSGKRGAPIFEVVAR
;
A
#
# COMPACT_ATOMS: atom_id res chain seq x y z
N MET A 1 19.38 -41.33 -6.98
CA MET A 1 18.01 -40.89 -6.64
C MET A 1 18.13 -39.43 -6.24
N GLU A 2 18.19 -38.56 -7.28
CA GLU A 2 18.43 -37.12 -7.16
C GLU A 2 17.10 -36.44 -6.83
N LEU A 3 17.03 -35.84 -5.65
CA LEU A 3 15.94 -34.92 -5.27
C LEU A 3 16.09 -33.64 -6.08
N LEU A 4 15.31 -33.51 -7.12
CA LEU A 4 15.11 -32.30 -7.87
C LEU A 4 14.66 -31.19 -6.91
N ASN A 5 15.59 -30.27 -6.64
CA ASN A 5 15.35 -29.08 -5.85
C ASN A 5 14.57 -28.09 -6.73
N ASP A 6 13.24 -28.22 -6.74
CA ASP A 6 12.32 -27.31 -7.41
C ASP A 6 12.35 -25.96 -6.69
N ARG A 7 13.36 -25.16 -7.00
CA ARG A 7 13.39 -23.74 -6.67
C ARG A 7 12.63 -22.98 -7.75
N SER A 8 11.30 -23.09 -7.74
CA SER A 8 10.48 -22.06 -8.36
C SER A 8 10.94 -20.71 -7.81
N PRO A 9 11.22 -19.70 -8.67
CA PRO A 9 11.56 -18.37 -8.19
C PRO A 9 10.42 -17.91 -7.28
N ALA A 10 10.75 -17.59 -6.04
CA ALA A 10 9.77 -17.10 -5.08
C ALA A 10 9.08 -15.88 -5.72
N ARG A 11 7.80 -16.06 -6.03
CA ARG A 11 6.98 -15.01 -6.62
C ARG A 11 6.96 -13.88 -5.58
N ILE A 12 7.52 -12.73 -5.93
CA ILE A 12 7.47 -11.54 -5.08
C ILE A 12 5.97 -11.26 -4.87
N PRO A 13 5.46 -11.34 -3.63
CA PRO A 13 4.06 -11.07 -3.38
C PRO A 13 3.76 -9.63 -3.79
N ALA A 14 2.60 -9.40 -4.40
CA ALA A 14 2.11 -8.05 -4.64
C ALA A 14 1.98 -7.33 -3.30
N ALA A 15 2.14 -5.99 -3.30
CA ALA A 15 1.92 -5.19 -2.10
C ALA A 15 0.51 -5.46 -1.54
N ALA A 16 0.43 -5.81 -0.25
CA ALA A 16 -0.85 -6.13 0.37
C ALA A 16 -1.65 -4.85 0.66
N CYS A 17 -2.93 -4.82 0.28
CA CYS A 17 -3.88 -3.83 0.77
C CYS A 17 -4.26 -4.21 2.20
N ILE A 18 -3.79 -3.46 3.19
CA ILE A 18 -3.96 -3.77 4.61
C ILE A 18 -4.36 -2.53 5.39
N THR A 19 -5.33 -2.66 6.27
CA THR A 19 -5.79 -1.56 7.13
C THR A 19 -4.84 -1.32 8.30
N ALA A 20 -4.87 -0.10 8.86
CA ALA A 20 -4.05 0.24 10.02
C ALA A 20 -4.34 -0.66 11.23
N TRP A 21 -5.60 -1.02 11.46
CA TRP A 21 -6.00 -1.89 12.55
C TRP A 21 -5.37 -3.27 12.45
N GLU A 22 -5.41 -3.89 11.27
CA GLU A 22 -4.83 -5.22 11.06
C GLU A 22 -3.31 -5.21 11.31
N LEU A 23 -2.62 -4.17 10.83
CA LEU A 23 -1.16 -4.06 10.94
C LEU A 23 -0.69 -3.70 12.35
N THR A 24 -1.47 -2.96 13.13
CA THR A 24 -1.09 -2.51 14.48
C THR A 24 -1.40 -3.52 15.59
N ARG A 25 -2.15 -4.57 15.31
CA ARG A 25 -2.48 -5.61 16.30
C ARG A 25 -1.24 -6.44 16.65
N LYS A 26 -1.21 -6.89 17.92
CA LYS A 26 -0.11 -7.66 18.54
C LYS A 26 0.19 -9.01 17.85
N ASN A 27 -0.52 -9.36 16.81
CA ASN A 27 -0.56 -10.67 16.20
C ASN A 27 0.17 -10.72 14.85
N ILE A 28 1.18 -9.89 14.68
CA ILE A 28 2.05 -9.94 13.51
C ILE A 28 3.30 -10.74 13.85
N SER A 29 3.65 -11.68 13.01
CA SER A 29 4.84 -12.51 13.11
C SER A 29 5.72 -12.42 11.86
N ALA A 30 7.01 -12.72 12.02
CA ALA A 30 7.90 -12.86 10.89
C ALA A 30 7.52 -14.13 10.11
N ALA A 31 7.45 -14.02 8.80
CA ALA A 31 7.14 -15.15 7.94
C ALA A 31 8.41 -15.93 7.57
N SER A 32 8.30 -17.25 7.40
CA SER A 32 9.43 -18.15 7.17
C SER A 32 10.22 -17.89 5.88
N GLY A 33 9.63 -17.13 4.93
CA GLY A 33 10.28 -16.75 3.65
C GLY A 33 10.70 -15.28 3.57
N GLY A 34 10.69 -14.55 4.69
CA GLY A 34 10.82 -13.10 4.76
C GLY A 34 9.46 -12.41 4.76
N GLY A 35 9.43 -11.12 5.14
CA GLY A 35 8.18 -10.38 5.27
C GLY A 35 7.45 -10.64 6.59
N PHE A 36 6.15 -10.38 6.60
CA PHE A 36 5.28 -10.52 7.76
C PHE A 36 4.06 -11.39 7.46
N CYS A 37 3.50 -11.93 8.53
CA CYS A 37 2.21 -12.61 8.49
C CYS A 37 1.32 -12.05 9.60
N THR A 38 0.05 -11.77 9.29
CA THR A 38 -0.94 -11.34 10.30
C THR A 38 -1.77 -12.52 10.79
N LEU A 39 -2.44 -12.33 11.93
CA LEU A 39 -3.41 -13.32 12.43
C LEU A 39 -4.56 -13.58 11.44
N TYR A 40 -4.84 -12.62 10.58
CA TYR A 40 -5.93 -12.68 9.61
C TYR A 40 -5.50 -13.18 8.24
N GLY A 41 -4.31 -13.79 8.14
CA GLY A 41 -3.85 -14.51 6.97
C GLY A 41 -3.20 -13.63 5.88
N THR A 42 -2.93 -12.36 6.17
CA THR A 42 -2.12 -11.53 5.24
C THR A 42 -0.67 -11.97 5.31
N TYR A 43 -0.08 -12.20 4.14
CA TYR A 43 1.34 -12.50 3.98
C TYR A 43 1.93 -11.57 2.91
N SER A 44 2.90 -10.76 3.28
CA SER A 44 3.65 -9.87 2.37
C SER A 44 4.92 -9.34 3.03
N ASP A 45 5.77 -8.69 2.29
CA ASP A 45 6.90 -7.87 2.75
C ASP A 45 6.67 -6.38 2.46
N THR A 46 5.65 -6.07 1.65
CA THR A 46 5.32 -4.72 1.19
C THR A 46 3.82 -4.49 1.34
N ILE A 47 3.43 -3.27 1.72
CA ILE A 47 2.04 -2.85 1.82
C ILE A 47 1.75 -1.71 0.85
N PHE A 48 0.49 -1.64 0.39
CA PHE A 48 -0.09 -0.48 -0.25
C PHE A 48 -1.17 0.12 0.66
N PHE A 49 -0.96 1.36 1.07
CA PHE A 49 -1.80 2.05 2.05
C PHE A 49 -2.23 3.41 1.53
N VAL A 50 -3.53 3.72 1.63
CA VAL A 50 -4.06 5.03 1.31
C VAL A 50 -4.80 5.59 2.52
N GLY A 51 -4.43 6.81 2.92
CA GLY A 51 -4.99 7.43 4.11
C GLY A 51 -4.79 8.93 4.15
N THR A 52 -5.16 9.53 5.27
CA THR A 52 -4.95 10.94 5.54
C THR A 52 -3.61 11.15 6.21
N LEU A 53 -2.70 11.88 5.57
CA LEU A 53 -1.49 12.40 6.22
C LEU A 53 -1.93 13.46 7.24
N THR A 54 -1.77 13.14 8.51
CA THR A 54 -2.21 14.02 9.63
C THR A 54 -1.07 14.79 10.25
N GLU A 55 0.15 14.26 10.16
CA GLU A 55 1.31 14.88 10.81
C GLU A 55 2.62 14.52 10.09
N LYS A 56 3.51 15.51 9.97
CA LYS A 56 4.92 15.35 9.59
C LYS A 56 5.79 15.55 10.82
N ILE A 57 6.40 14.46 11.30
CA ILE A 57 7.25 14.49 12.50
C ILE A 57 8.66 14.88 12.09
N GLN A 58 9.19 15.92 12.69
CA GLN A 58 10.54 16.41 12.42
C GLN A 58 11.50 16.06 13.56
N ARG A 59 12.74 15.74 13.19
CA ARG A 59 13.87 15.62 14.13
C ARG A 59 15.05 16.38 13.53
N ASN A 60 15.68 17.22 14.36
CA ASN A 60 16.82 18.05 13.94
C ASN A 60 16.53 18.90 12.69
N GLY A 61 15.30 19.42 12.57
CA GLY A 61 14.91 20.27 11.43
C GLY A 61 14.58 19.53 10.13
N GLN A 62 14.58 18.18 10.13
CA GLN A 62 14.27 17.36 8.97
C GLN A 62 13.09 16.43 9.26
N ILE A 63 12.23 16.18 8.27
CA ILE A 63 11.13 15.22 8.40
C ILE A 63 11.73 13.84 8.59
N SER A 64 11.37 13.17 9.70
CA SER A 64 11.84 11.84 10.07
C SER A 64 10.78 10.77 9.94
N SER A 65 9.50 11.15 10.04
CA SER A 65 8.40 10.22 9.86
C SER A 65 7.09 10.94 9.50
N LEU A 66 6.19 10.18 8.91
CA LEU A 66 4.85 10.60 8.51
C LEU A 66 3.82 9.81 9.32
N ARG A 67 2.81 10.50 9.82
CA ARG A 67 1.67 9.87 10.48
C ARG A 67 0.48 9.90 9.54
N VAL A 68 0.01 8.72 9.15
CA VAL A 68 -1.08 8.55 8.18
C VAL A 68 -2.18 7.70 8.79
N SER A 69 -3.41 8.17 8.72
CA SER A 69 -4.58 7.50 9.30
C SER A 69 -5.53 7.01 8.20
N ASP A 70 -6.07 5.81 8.41
CA ASP A 70 -7.30 5.36 7.79
C ASP A 70 -8.44 5.36 8.84
N PRO A 71 -9.70 5.01 8.49
CA PRO A 71 -10.77 4.93 9.48
C PRO A 71 -10.55 3.89 10.59
N THR A 72 -9.62 2.96 10.44
CA THR A 72 -9.36 1.87 11.39
C THR A 72 -8.21 2.17 12.36
N GLY A 73 -7.38 3.17 12.07
CA GLY A 73 -6.26 3.51 12.94
C GLY A 73 -5.21 4.42 12.30
N VAL A 74 -4.02 4.43 12.89
CA VAL A 74 -2.91 5.30 12.48
C VAL A 74 -1.64 4.47 12.29
N LEU A 75 -0.97 4.68 11.16
CA LEU A 75 0.36 4.14 10.88
C LEU A 75 1.41 5.25 10.90
N THR A 76 2.62 4.90 11.35
CA THR A 76 3.77 5.80 11.30
C THR A 76 4.81 5.24 10.34
N PHE A 77 5.11 6.01 9.31
CA PHE A 77 6.08 5.66 8.28
C PHE A 77 7.39 6.39 8.54
N SER A 78 8.50 5.65 8.64
CA SER A 78 9.83 6.20 8.91
C SER A 78 10.53 6.59 7.61
N LEU A 79 10.98 7.84 7.49
CA LEU A 79 11.71 8.34 6.33
C LEU A 79 13.22 8.24 6.58
N SER A 80 13.94 7.72 5.58
CA SER A 80 15.40 7.74 5.62
C SER A 80 15.94 9.14 5.24
N PRO A 81 16.91 9.69 5.99
CA PRO A 81 17.55 10.95 5.62
C PRO A 81 18.24 10.93 4.25
N GLN A 82 18.56 9.74 3.73
CA GLN A 82 19.17 9.55 2.42
C GLN A 82 18.17 9.60 1.27
N ASP A 83 16.88 9.41 1.54
CA ASP A 83 15.84 9.41 0.53
C ASP A 83 15.34 10.83 0.23
N THR A 84 16.13 11.55 -0.55
CA THR A 84 15.87 12.96 -0.89
C THR A 84 14.60 13.15 -1.71
N VAL A 85 14.15 12.13 -2.46
CA VAL A 85 12.93 12.19 -3.27
C VAL A 85 11.71 12.14 -2.36
N LEU A 86 11.62 11.15 -1.47
CA LEU A 86 10.52 11.04 -0.51
C LEU A 86 10.47 12.26 0.43
N LEU A 87 11.62 12.74 0.89
CA LEU A 87 11.69 13.92 1.76
C LEU A 87 11.14 15.18 1.07
N ARG A 88 11.51 15.42 -0.20
CA ARG A 88 10.98 16.54 -0.97
C ARG A 88 9.49 16.42 -1.22
N THR A 89 9.01 15.21 -1.57
CA THR A 89 7.59 14.95 -1.74
C THR A 89 6.82 15.21 -0.44
N ALA A 90 7.32 14.68 0.68
CA ALA A 90 6.71 14.89 1.99
C ALA A 90 6.70 16.36 2.41
N ASP A 91 7.75 17.11 2.10
CA ASP A 91 7.84 18.53 2.43
C ASP A 91 6.79 19.37 1.66
N ALA A 92 6.58 19.05 0.38
CA ALA A 92 5.65 19.73 -0.51
C ALA A 92 4.17 19.45 -0.20
N LEU A 93 3.84 18.45 0.61
CA LEU A 93 2.45 18.14 0.97
C LEU A 93 1.96 19.04 2.10
N ASP A 94 0.78 19.62 1.95
CA ASP A 94 0.08 20.30 3.03
C ASP A 94 -0.71 19.29 3.88
N VAL A 95 -0.66 19.43 5.20
CA VAL A 95 -1.43 18.59 6.12
C VAL A 95 -2.66 19.35 6.65
N PRO A 96 -3.84 18.71 6.70
CA PRO A 96 -4.12 17.33 6.32
C PRO A 96 -4.36 17.14 4.81
N CYS A 97 -3.86 16.02 4.23
CA CYS A 97 -4.16 15.64 2.85
C CYS A 97 -4.22 14.13 2.68
N PHE A 98 -4.86 13.64 1.61
CA PHE A 98 -4.83 12.22 1.28
C PHE A 98 -3.53 11.88 0.57
N VAL A 99 -2.97 10.72 0.94
CA VAL A 99 -1.75 10.16 0.34
C VAL A 99 -1.90 8.66 0.08
N ALA A 100 -1.25 8.22 -0.99
CA ALA A 100 -1.04 6.81 -1.29
C ALA A 100 0.44 6.47 -1.08
N ILE A 101 0.71 5.38 -0.36
CA ILE A 101 2.05 4.97 0.06
C ILE A 101 2.24 3.49 -0.25
N THR A 102 3.33 3.12 -0.92
CA THR A 102 3.88 1.77 -0.83
C THR A 102 5.00 1.77 0.19
N ALA A 103 5.06 0.75 1.03
CA ALA A 103 6.08 0.68 2.07
C ALA A 103 6.51 -0.75 2.34
N SER A 104 7.81 -0.96 2.53
CA SER A 104 8.32 -2.21 3.07
C SER A 104 8.04 -2.30 4.57
N VAL A 105 7.75 -3.53 5.02
CA VAL A 105 7.41 -3.85 6.41
C VAL A 105 8.52 -4.69 7.01
N ARG A 106 9.11 -4.23 8.10
CA ARG A 106 10.12 -4.97 8.85
C ARG A 106 9.72 -5.13 10.29
N LEU A 107 9.88 -6.34 10.81
CA LEU A 107 9.73 -6.61 12.22
C LEU A 107 11.08 -6.42 12.93
N ARG A 108 11.10 -5.55 13.91
CA ARG A 108 12.27 -5.29 14.75
C ARG A 108 12.00 -5.77 16.18
N ALA A 109 12.98 -6.45 16.75
CA ALA A 109 12.95 -6.82 18.16
C ALA A 109 13.89 -5.90 18.95
N TYR A 110 13.38 -5.25 19.98
CA TYR A 110 14.16 -4.44 20.90
C TYR A 110 13.66 -4.60 22.33
N ALA A 111 14.53 -4.88 23.26
CA ALA A 111 14.22 -5.09 24.69
C ALA A 111 13.08 -6.10 24.94
N GLY A 112 13.04 -7.21 24.17
CA GLY A 112 12.01 -8.25 24.28
C GLY A 112 10.64 -7.88 23.72
N LYS A 113 10.51 -6.72 23.04
CA LYS A 113 9.28 -6.29 22.35
C LYS A 113 9.50 -6.28 20.86
N SER A 114 8.48 -6.69 20.12
CA SER A 114 8.46 -6.59 18.64
C SER A 114 7.84 -5.26 18.23
N TYR A 115 8.48 -4.60 17.28
CA TYR A 115 8.01 -3.35 16.68
C TYR A 115 7.91 -3.52 15.16
N ILE A 116 6.95 -2.86 14.58
CA ILE A 116 6.79 -2.77 13.12
C ILE A 116 7.47 -1.49 12.67
N GLU A 117 8.40 -1.62 11.74
CA GLU A 117 9.01 -0.52 11.02
C GLU A 117 8.43 -0.48 9.62
N LEU A 118 7.83 0.64 9.25
CA LEU A 118 7.29 0.92 7.92
C LEU A 118 8.21 1.91 7.23
N SER A 119 8.84 1.47 6.14
CA SER A 119 9.73 2.30 5.35
C SER A 119 9.08 2.58 3.99
N PRO A 120 8.63 3.82 3.72
CA PRO A 120 8.04 4.17 2.44
C PRO A 120 9.00 3.93 1.29
N GLU A 121 8.48 3.41 0.19
CA GLU A 121 9.16 3.27 -1.10
C GLU A 121 8.60 4.28 -2.11
N THR A 122 7.29 4.57 -2.00
CA THR A 122 6.63 5.61 -2.77
C THR A 122 5.72 6.44 -1.87
N LEU A 123 5.54 7.70 -2.22
CA LEU A 123 4.61 8.64 -1.58
C LEU A 123 4.01 9.52 -2.66
N THR A 124 2.69 9.50 -2.80
CA THR A 124 1.98 10.25 -3.83
C THR A 124 0.74 10.91 -3.23
N PRO A 125 0.42 12.17 -3.60
CA PRO A 125 -0.88 12.75 -3.27
C PRO A 125 -2.02 11.88 -3.80
N ALA A 126 -3.09 11.77 -3.05
CA ALA A 126 -4.29 11.05 -3.43
C ALA A 126 -5.53 11.94 -3.23
N ASP A 127 -6.64 11.51 -3.76
CA ASP A 127 -7.94 12.13 -3.54
C ASP A 127 -8.86 11.22 -2.69
N ARG A 128 -10.03 11.74 -2.34
CA ARG A 128 -11.03 10.99 -1.58
C ARG A 128 -11.47 9.74 -2.34
N LYS A 129 -11.66 9.83 -3.65
CA LYS A 129 -12.12 8.70 -4.47
C LYS A 129 -11.11 7.56 -4.44
N THR A 130 -9.81 7.88 -4.55
CA THR A 130 -8.72 6.90 -4.43
C THR A 130 -8.71 6.24 -3.05
N ARG A 131 -8.88 7.05 -1.98
CA ARG A 131 -8.94 6.54 -0.60
C ARG A 131 -10.13 5.61 -0.40
N ASP A 132 -11.31 5.98 -0.87
CA ASP A 132 -12.53 5.21 -0.72
C ASP A 132 -12.45 3.88 -1.52
N ALA A 133 -11.94 3.92 -2.75
CA ALA A 133 -11.73 2.73 -3.56
C ALA A 133 -10.71 1.77 -2.91
N TRP A 134 -9.61 2.31 -2.37
CA TRP A 134 -8.63 1.50 -1.64
C TRP A 134 -9.25 0.86 -0.39
N LEU A 135 -10.05 1.60 0.38
CA LEU A 135 -10.67 1.08 1.61
C LEU A 135 -11.64 -0.07 1.29
N CYS A 136 -12.44 0.05 0.23
CA CYS A 136 -13.30 -1.03 -0.24
C CYS A 136 -12.48 -2.27 -0.62
N CYS A 137 -11.39 -2.08 -1.39
CA CYS A 137 -10.50 -3.17 -1.79
C CYS A 137 -9.87 -3.87 -0.58
N ALA A 138 -9.32 -3.09 0.36
CA ALA A 138 -8.71 -3.62 1.59
C ALA A 138 -9.72 -4.39 2.45
N ALA A 139 -10.97 -3.90 2.55
CA ALA A 139 -12.02 -4.56 3.28
C ALA A 139 -12.45 -5.88 2.61
N ASP A 140 -12.64 -5.89 1.28
CA ASP A 140 -12.99 -7.09 0.52
C ASP A 140 -11.92 -8.18 0.65
N GLU A 141 -10.66 -7.82 0.51
CA GLU A 141 -9.54 -8.76 0.71
C GLU A 141 -9.51 -9.30 2.14
N ALA A 142 -9.69 -8.43 3.15
CA ALA A 142 -9.72 -8.83 4.56
C ALA A 142 -10.90 -9.77 4.85
N LEU A 143 -12.11 -9.44 4.38
CA LEU A 143 -13.32 -10.27 4.54
C LEU A 143 -13.15 -11.62 3.88
N SER A 144 -12.58 -11.69 2.68
CA SER A 144 -12.28 -12.95 1.99
C SER A 144 -11.34 -13.84 2.80
N ARG A 145 -10.31 -13.27 3.42
CA ARG A 145 -9.37 -14.01 4.27
C ARG A 145 -10.03 -14.50 5.55
N ILE A 146 -10.72 -13.63 6.29
CA ILE A 146 -11.31 -14.00 7.58
C ILE A 146 -12.48 -14.98 7.44
N THR A 147 -13.16 -15.03 6.31
CA THR A 147 -14.21 -16.04 6.07
C THR A 147 -13.66 -17.45 5.98
N SER A 148 -12.42 -17.62 5.54
CA SER A 148 -11.73 -18.92 5.47
C SER A 148 -11.14 -19.37 6.82
N LEU A 149 -11.06 -18.48 7.82
CA LEU A 149 -10.53 -18.80 9.15
C LEU A 149 -11.63 -19.38 10.07
N SER A 150 -11.20 -20.13 11.07
CA SER A 150 -12.12 -20.62 12.11
C SER A 150 -12.78 -19.46 12.85
N PRO A 151 -14.07 -19.58 13.25
CA PRO A 151 -14.74 -18.54 14.01
C PRO A 151 -14.01 -18.25 15.34
N SER A 152 -13.76 -16.97 15.60
CA SER A 152 -13.15 -16.49 16.85
C SER A 152 -13.70 -15.12 17.20
N ALA A 153 -13.51 -14.71 18.47
CA ALA A 153 -13.90 -13.36 18.93
C ALA A 153 -13.13 -12.27 18.16
N ASP A 154 -11.82 -12.49 17.91
CA ASP A 154 -10.97 -11.55 17.18
C ASP A 154 -11.42 -11.36 15.72
N ARG A 155 -11.92 -12.46 15.08
CA ARG A 155 -12.50 -12.39 13.74
C ARG A 155 -13.74 -11.49 13.69
N LYS A 156 -14.63 -11.63 14.69
CA LYS A 156 -15.82 -10.80 14.79
C LYS A 156 -15.45 -9.34 15.00
N GLU A 157 -14.55 -9.06 15.95
CA GLU A 157 -14.06 -7.71 16.22
C GLU A 157 -13.50 -7.06 14.94
N PHE A 158 -12.72 -7.81 14.16
CA PHE A 158 -12.17 -7.28 12.91
C PHE A 158 -13.25 -7.00 11.86
N ALA A 159 -14.24 -7.87 11.72
CA ALA A 159 -15.37 -7.64 10.82
C ALA A 159 -16.20 -6.42 11.22
N ASP A 160 -16.41 -6.19 12.52
CA ASP A 160 -17.11 -5.02 13.05
C ASP A 160 -16.31 -3.74 12.73
N VAL A 161 -15.00 -3.72 12.95
CA VAL A 161 -14.11 -2.59 12.62
C VAL A 161 -14.14 -2.27 11.12
N LEU A 162 -14.11 -3.28 10.24
CA LEU A 162 -14.21 -3.06 8.80
C LEU A 162 -15.56 -2.49 8.40
N THR A 163 -16.64 -2.96 9.01
CA THR A 163 -18.00 -2.46 8.77
C THR A 163 -18.11 -0.99 9.16
N ASP A 164 -17.59 -0.61 10.32
CA ASP A 164 -17.57 0.78 10.79
C ASP A 164 -16.70 1.66 9.88
N ALA A 165 -15.56 1.13 9.40
CA ALA A 165 -14.70 1.84 8.47
C ALA A 165 -15.38 2.13 7.13
N LEU A 166 -16.10 1.13 6.58
CA LEU A 166 -16.85 1.27 5.33
C LEU A 166 -18.01 2.26 5.43
N ALA A 167 -18.60 2.45 6.61
CA ALA A 167 -19.64 3.47 6.82
C ALA A 167 -19.13 4.91 6.56
N ASN A 168 -17.80 5.12 6.54
CA ASN A 168 -17.17 6.38 6.18
C ASN A 168 -16.96 6.56 4.67
N VAL A 169 -17.19 5.52 3.87
CA VAL A 169 -17.21 5.62 2.42
C VAL A 169 -18.55 6.22 2.02
N ARG A 170 -18.56 7.44 1.51
CA ARG A 170 -19.78 8.06 1.02
C ARG A 170 -20.16 7.43 -0.31
N ASP A 171 -21.41 6.98 -0.42
CA ASP A 171 -22.07 6.78 -1.70
C ASP A 171 -22.17 8.13 -2.41
N GLU A 172 -21.11 8.55 -3.07
CA GLU A 172 -21.23 9.58 -4.07
C GLU A 172 -21.96 8.94 -5.24
N SER A 173 -23.18 9.40 -5.49
CA SER A 173 -23.90 9.15 -6.74
C SER A 173 -22.90 9.33 -7.89
N PRO A 174 -22.89 8.47 -8.92
CA PRO A 174 -21.87 8.46 -9.94
C PRO A 174 -21.69 9.89 -10.46
N VAL A 175 -20.53 10.46 -10.18
CA VAL A 175 -20.11 11.69 -10.85
C VAL A 175 -20.23 11.37 -12.34
N PRO A 176 -21.01 12.17 -13.11
CA PRO A 176 -21.15 11.92 -14.54
C PRO A 176 -19.74 11.74 -15.09
N GLU A 177 -19.51 10.58 -15.63
CA GLU A 177 -18.25 10.18 -16.23
C GLU A 177 -17.80 11.34 -17.12
N LYS A 178 -16.81 12.12 -16.65
CA LYS A 178 -16.12 13.00 -17.57
C LYS A 178 -15.54 12.03 -18.59
N THR A 179 -16.20 11.95 -19.72
CA THR A 179 -15.72 11.23 -20.88
C THR A 179 -14.27 11.63 -21.04
N GLN A 180 -13.36 10.82 -20.55
CA GLN A 180 -11.97 10.96 -20.93
C GLN A 180 -12.02 10.91 -22.45
N PRO A 181 -11.44 11.88 -23.16
CA PRO A 181 -11.39 11.76 -24.61
C PRO A 181 -10.81 10.39 -24.88
N GLU A 182 -11.55 9.56 -25.63
CA GLU A 182 -11.06 8.25 -26.06
C GLU A 182 -9.71 8.51 -26.72
N VAL A 183 -8.66 8.17 -26.00
CA VAL A 183 -7.31 8.24 -26.55
C VAL A 183 -7.26 7.13 -27.57
N THR A 184 -7.31 7.48 -28.84
CA THR A 184 -7.27 6.49 -29.92
C THR A 184 -5.92 5.78 -29.91
N ASP A 185 -5.89 4.52 -30.37
CA ASP A 185 -4.65 3.75 -30.48
C ASP A 185 -3.57 4.51 -31.25
N GLU A 186 -3.96 5.35 -32.21
CA GLU A 186 -3.07 6.24 -32.97
C GLU A 186 -2.42 7.31 -32.08
N GLN A 187 -3.14 7.89 -31.11
CA GLN A 187 -2.59 8.85 -30.17
C GLN A 187 -1.64 8.18 -29.19
N ILE A 188 -1.95 6.97 -28.73
CA ILE A 188 -1.07 6.16 -27.88
C ILE A 188 0.22 5.83 -28.63
N LEU A 189 0.11 5.38 -29.89
CA LEU A 189 1.26 5.10 -30.75
C LEU A 189 2.12 6.35 -30.98
N ALA A 190 1.52 7.50 -31.20
CA ALA A 190 2.24 8.76 -31.37
C ALA A 190 3.03 9.15 -30.12
N ILE A 191 2.44 9.00 -28.93
CA ILE A 191 3.12 9.25 -27.65
C ILE A 191 4.27 8.24 -27.43
N ILE A 192 4.05 6.97 -27.72
CA ILE A 192 5.07 5.92 -27.60
C ILE A 192 6.24 6.20 -28.54
N LEU A 193 5.98 6.60 -29.79
CA LEU A 193 7.01 6.95 -30.78
C LEU A 193 7.80 8.20 -30.35
N GLU A 194 7.15 9.21 -29.80
CA GLU A 194 7.82 10.41 -29.30
C GLU A 194 8.71 10.12 -28.08
N LEU A 195 8.25 9.28 -27.17
CA LEU A 195 9.03 8.87 -25.98
C LEU A 195 10.21 7.97 -26.35
N SER A 196 10.05 7.09 -27.33
CA SER A 196 11.12 6.19 -27.79
C SER A 196 12.18 6.91 -28.63
N GLY A 197 11.78 7.88 -29.45
CA GLY A 197 12.72 8.74 -30.18
C GLY A 197 13.66 9.52 -29.27
N LYS A 198 13.24 9.84 -28.06
CA LYS A 198 14.09 10.50 -27.04
C LYS A 198 15.03 9.55 -26.27
N ARG A 199 14.84 8.22 -26.35
CA ARG A 199 15.61 7.22 -25.60
C ARG A 199 16.40 6.22 -26.42
N GLY A 200 16.34 6.27 -27.74
CA GLY A 200 17.17 5.45 -28.64
C GLY A 200 16.96 3.93 -28.56
N ALA A 201 15.83 3.46 -28.04
CA ALA A 201 15.49 2.03 -28.00
C ALA A 201 14.50 1.65 -29.12
N PRO A 202 14.78 0.59 -29.92
CA PRO A 202 13.82 0.15 -30.96
C PRO A 202 12.61 -0.55 -30.32
N ILE A 203 11.43 0.01 -30.54
CA ILE A 203 10.13 -0.49 -30.03
C ILE A 203 9.58 -1.70 -30.82
N PHE A 204 10.26 -2.15 -31.87
CA PHE A 204 9.70 -3.15 -32.78
C PHE A 204 9.48 -4.55 -32.21
N GLU A 205 9.95 -4.84 -30.98
CA GLU A 205 9.75 -6.16 -30.33
C GLU A 205 8.52 -6.28 -29.43
N VAL A 206 7.79 -5.21 -29.15
CA VAL A 206 6.68 -5.23 -28.18
C VAL A 206 5.30 -5.39 -28.83
N VAL A 207 5.18 -5.17 -30.15
CA VAL A 207 3.89 -5.18 -30.86
C VAL A 207 3.59 -6.50 -31.60
N ALA A 208 4.49 -7.49 -31.54
CA ALA A 208 4.36 -8.77 -32.26
C ALA A 208 4.09 -9.98 -31.35
N ARG A 209 3.34 -9.82 -30.25
CA ARG A 209 2.82 -10.97 -29.46
C ARG A 209 1.41 -10.73 -28.97
#